data_f5b990ec06d0d2ce649c00f44d748080
#
_entry.id   f5b990ec06d0d2ce649c00f44d748080
#
_cell.length_a   1.000
_cell.length_b   1.000
_cell.length_c   1.000
_cell.angle_alpha   90.00
_cell.angle_beta   90.00
_cell.angle_gamma   90.00
#
_symmetry.space_group_name_H-M   'P 1'
#
loop_
_entity.id
_entity.type
_entity.pdbx_description
1 polymer ?
#
loop_
_entity_poly.entity_id
_entity_poly.type
_entity_poly.pdbx_seq_one_letter_code
_entity_poly.pdbx_strand_id
1 'polypeptide(L)'
;MTVSAFDLFKIGIGPSSSHTVGPMIAARHFASQLQAAGLLGATQQLNTELFGSLSATGRGHGTDSAVLLGLAGHEPDRIDPDQIAPALLDIRSRQQLALLGEHTVRFVEKEHLLFRRKS
;
A
#
# COMPACT_ATOMS: atom_id res chain seq x y z
N MET A 1 3.37 21.15 10.38
CA MET A 1 3.50 20.95 8.93
C MET A 1 2.54 19.86 8.50
N THR A 2 1.76 20.13 7.47
CA THR A 2 0.85 19.14 6.94
C THR A 2 1.45 18.48 5.71
N VAL A 3 1.23 17.19 5.58
CA VAL A 3 1.65 16.45 4.40
C VAL A 3 0.67 16.81 3.27
N SER A 4 1.20 16.96 2.07
CA SER A 4 0.39 17.27 0.90
C SER A 4 -0.74 16.26 0.76
N ALA A 5 -1.89 16.70 0.23
CA ALA A 5 -3.00 15.81 -0.07
C ALA A 5 -2.64 14.75 -1.11
N PHE A 6 -1.53 14.94 -1.81
CA PHE A 6 -1.12 14.07 -2.91
C PHE A 6 0.24 13.43 -2.68
N ASP A 7 0.45 12.93 -1.48
CA ASP A 7 1.68 12.18 -1.22
C ASP A 7 1.71 10.95 -2.11
N LEU A 8 2.79 10.81 -2.83
CA LEU A 8 2.94 9.78 -3.86
C LEU A 8 4.20 8.97 -3.62
N PHE A 9 4.08 7.66 -3.73
CA PHE A 9 5.25 6.82 -3.81
C PHE A 9 5.07 5.76 -4.90
N LYS A 10 6.19 5.22 -5.34
CA LYS A 10 6.21 4.31 -6.48
C LYS A 10 6.87 3.00 -6.09
N ILE A 11 6.28 1.94 -6.57
CA ILE A 11 6.80 0.59 -6.32
C ILE A 11 7.10 -0.06 -7.65
N GLY A 12 8.35 -0.46 -7.84
CA GLY A 12 8.74 -1.24 -9.00
C GLY A 12 8.40 -2.71 -8.79
N ILE A 13 7.86 -3.33 -9.82
CA ILE A 13 7.53 -4.74 -9.79
C ILE A 13 8.54 -5.46 -10.67
N GLY A 14 9.43 -6.21 -10.03
CA GLY A 14 10.44 -6.97 -10.76
C GLY A 14 9.92 -8.32 -11.21
N PRO A 15 10.44 -8.82 -12.33
CA PRO A 15 9.96 -10.10 -12.87
C PRO A 15 10.33 -11.30 -12.01
N SER A 16 11.40 -11.22 -11.24
CA SER A 16 11.84 -12.31 -10.38
C SER A 16 11.36 -12.20 -8.95
N SER A 17 10.71 -11.08 -8.62
CA SER A 17 10.26 -10.84 -7.25
C SER A 17 8.92 -11.50 -7.00
N SER A 18 8.67 -11.83 -5.74
CA SER A 18 7.32 -12.13 -5.32
C SER A 18 6.46 -10.89 -5.51
N HIS A 19 5.28 -11.06 -6.09
CA HIS A 19 4.33 -9.97 -6.30
C HIS A 19 3.68 -9.51 -4.99
N THR A 20 3.97 -10.18 -3.89
CA THR A 20 3.38 -9.86 -2.59
C THR A 20 4.43 -9.43 -1.58
N VAL A 21 5.54 -10.17 -1.47
CA VAL A 21 6.55 -9.89 -0.43
C VAL A 21 7.20 -8.53 -0.62
N GLY A 22 7.74 -8.29 -1.83
CA GLY A 22 8.41 -7.02 -2.11
C GLY A 22 7.51 -5.80 -1.96
N PRO A 23 6.35 -5.81 -2.59
CA PRO A 23 5.41 -4.67 -2.47
C PRO A 23 4.93 -4.44 -1.04
N MET A 24 4.70 -5.49 -0.26
CA MET A 24 4.28 -5.31 1.12
C MET A 24 5.38 -4.65 1.95
N ILE A 25 6.61 -5.10 1.79
CA ILE A 25 7.75 -4.51 2.50
C ILE A 25 7.94 -3.05 2.11
N ALA A 26 7.88 -2.76 0.81
CA ALA A 26 8.06 -1.39 0.32
C ALA A 26 6.98 -0.45 0.85
N ALA A 27 5.74 -0.89 0.83
CA ALA A 27 4.62 -0.08 1.31
C ALA A 27 4.74 0.19 2.81
N ARG A 28 5.06 -0.83 3.59
CA ARG A 28 5.23 -0.67 5.03
C ARG A 28 6.42 0.25 5.33
N HIS A 29 7.49 0.09 4.58
CA HIS A 29 8.67 0.94 4.73
C HIS A 29 8.32 2.41 4.49
N PHE A 30 7.55 2.69 3.44
CA PHE A 30 7.14 4.05 3.14
C PHE A 30 6.31 4.64 4.29
N ALA A 31 5.32 3.90 4.79
CA ALA A 31 4.51 4.35 5.91
C ALA A 31 5.36 4.58 7.16
N SER A 32 6.35 3.71 7.39
CA SER A 32 7.27 3.85 8.52
C SER A 32 8.13 5.10 8.39
N GLN A 33 8.51 5.48 7.17
CA GLN A 33 9.26 6.70 6.93
C GLN A 33 8.42 7.93 7.26
N LEU A 34 7.13 7.91 6.93
CA LEU A 34 6.22 9.00 7.31
C LEU A 34 6.15 9.13 8.83
N GLN A 35 6.07 8.00 9.52
CA GLN A 35 6.04 8.00 10.97
C GLN A 35 7.32 8.55 11.56
N ALA A 36 8.47 8.11 11.06
CA ALA A 36 9.77 8.55 11.54
C ALA A 36 9.99 10.05 11.32
N ALA A 37 9.41 10.59 10.25
CA ALA A 37 9.50 12.02 9.96
C ALA A 37 8.46 12.84 10.72
N GLY A 38 7.60 12.21 11.52
CA GLY A 38 6.55 12.90 12.26
C GLY A 38 5.39 13.35 11.39
N LEU A 39 5.24 12.76 10.20
CA LEU A 39 4.24 13.19 9.23
C LEU A 39 3.03 12.26 9.12
N LEU A 40 3.06 11.13 9.82
CA LEU A 40 1.99 10.13 9.67
C LEU A 40 0.62 10.73 10.01
N GLY A 41 0.50 11.36 11.15
CA GLY A 41 -0.76 11.93 11.60
C GLY A 41 -1.22 13.13 10.79
N ALA A 42 -0.31 13.75 10.02
CA ALA A 42 -0.65 14.89 9.16
C ALA A 42 -0.98 14.45 7.74
N THR A 43 -0.84 13.17 7.42
CA THR A 43 -1.13 12.64 6.10
C THR A 43 -2.63 12.65 5.86
N GLN A 44 -3.07 13.33 4.81
CA GLN A 44 -4.48 13.43 4.46
C GLN A 44 -4.88 12.45 3.37
N GLN A 45 -3.98 12.20 2.44
CA GLN A 45 -4.24 11.34 1.31
C GLN A 45 -2.93 10.74 0.84
N LEU A 46 -3.02 9.52 0.35
CA LEU A 46 -1.86 8.80 -0.13
C LEU A 46 -2.17 8.23 -1.50
N ASN A 47 -1.36 8.59 -2.49
CA ASN A 47 -1.49 8.03 -3.82
C ASN A 47 -0.33 7.09 -4.08
N THR A 48 -0.64 5.89 -4.49
CA THR A 48 0.34 4.86 -4.75
C THR A 48 0.33 4.49 -6.23
N GLU A 49 1.50 4.47 -6.84
CA GLU A 49 1.63 4.02 -8.23
C GLU A 49 2.50 2.78 -8.27
N LEU A 50 2.01 1.78 -8.97
CA LEU A 50 2.75 0.54 -9.19
C LEU A 50 3.25 0.54 -10.61
N PHE A 51 4.57 0.44 -10.77
CA PHE A 51 5.23 0.47 -12.07
C PHE A 51 5.89 -0.86 -12.38
N GLY A 52 5.99 -1.17 -13.64
CA GLY A 52 6.73 -2.32 -14.11
C GLY A 52 6.08 -2.94 -15.32
N SER A 53 6.81 -3.83 -15.97
CA SER A 53 6.32 -4.54 -17.14
C SER A 53 5.17 -5.48 -16.78
N LEU A 54 5.01 -5.80 -15.50
CA LEU A 54 3.99 -6.70 -15.02
C LEU A 54 2.85 -5.99 -14.29
N SER A 55 2.69 -4.68 -14.52
CA SER A 55 1.66 -3.92 -13.80
C SER A 55 0.26 -4.51 -14.02
N ALA A 56 -0.03 -4.97 -15.23
CA ALA A 56 -1.34 -5.57 -15.52
C ALA A 56 -1.51 -6.92 -14.84
N THR A 57 -0.44 -7.72 -14.76
CA THR A 57 -0.47 -9.00 -14.08
C THR A 57 -0.36 -8.85 -12.57
N GLY A 58 0.15 -7.73 -12.10
CA GLY A 58 0.26 -7.47 -10.66
C GLY A 58 -1.08 -7.59 -9.95
N ARG A 59 -2.16 -7.20 -10.60
CA ARG A 59 -3.48 -7.32 -10.04
C ARG A 59 -3.89 -8.77 -9.83
N GLY A 60 -3.60 -9.60 -10.80
CA GLY A 60 -3.91 -11.02 -10.72
C GLY A 60 -3.03 -11.79 -9.74
N HIS A 61 -1.93 -11.18 -9.31
CA HIS A 61 -0.98 -11.82 -8.41
C HIS A 61 -0.99 -11.26 -7.00
N GLY A 62 -1.96 -10.41 -6.69
CA GLY A 62 -2.12 -9.93 -5.33
C GLY A 62 -1.24 -8.76 -4.93
N THR A 63 -0.61 -8.09 -5.89
CA THR A 63 0.25 -6.94 -5.59
C THR A 63 -0.54 -5.81 -4.91
N ASP A 64 -1.74 -5.54 -5.41
CA ASP A 64 -2.61 -4.53 -4.83
C ASP A 64 -2.92 -4.85 -3.36
N SER A 65 -3.29 -6.10 -3.09
CA SER A 65 -3.56 -6.54 -1.71
C SER A 65 -2.33 -6.38 -0.82
N ALA A 66 -1.16 -6.74 -1.34
CA ALA A 66 0.09 -6.64 -0.59
C ALA A 66 0.40 -5.19 -0.21
N VAL A 67 0.18 -4.25 -1.12
CA VAL A 67 0.39 -2.83 -0.85
C VAL A 67 -0.55 -2.35 0.25
N LEU A 68 -1.83 -2.69 0.18
CA LEU A 68 -2.78 -2.30 1.20
C LEU A 68 -2.37 -2.82 2.57
N LEU A 69 -1.97 -4.09 2.64
CA LEU A 69 -1.57 -4.70 3.90
C LEU A 69 -0.29 -4.08 4.44
N GLY A 70 0.67 -3.79 3.56
CA GLY A 70 1.92 -3.15 3.96
C GLY A 70 1.69 -1.75 4.53
N LEU A 71 0.86 -0.95 3.86
CA LEU A 71 0.52 0.38 4.35
C LEU A 71 -0.16 0.30 5.72
N ALA A 72 -0.93 -0.74 5.96
CA ALA A 72 -1.59 -0.97 7.25
C ALA A 72 -0.62 -1.47 8.33
N GLY A 73 0.63 -1.74 7.97
CA GLY A 73 1.65 -2.12 8.92
C GLY A 73 1.96 -3.61 8.99
N HIS A 74 1.37 -4.41 8.13
CA HIS A 74 1.63 -5.84 8.14
C HIS A 74 2.96 -6.17 7.47
N GLU A 75 3.57 -7.27 7.93
CA GLU A 75 4.84 -7.77 7.40
C GLU A 75 4.61 -9.18 6.85
N PRO A 76 5.27 -9.52 5.72
CA PRO A 76 5.01 -10.82 5.08
C PRO A 76 5.28 -12.04 5.95
N ASP A 77 6.29 -11.95 6.80
CA ASP A 77 6.67 -13.07 7.67
C ASP A 77 5.94 -13.10 9.00
N ARG A 78 5.11 -12.10 9.27
CA ARG A 78 4.40 -11.98 10.53
C ARG A 78 2.89 -11.99 10.41
N ILE A 79 2.37 -11.68 9.24
CA ILE A 79 0.94 -11.58 9.05
C ILE A 79 0.29 -12.97 9.19
N ASP A 80 -0.80 -13.03 9.94
CA ASP A 80 -1.59 -14.23 10.07
C ASP A 80 -2.41 -14.42 8.79
N PRO A 81 -2.22 -15.53 8.05
CA PRO A 81 -2.97 -15.76 6.82
C PRO A 81 -4.49 -15.67 6.99
N ASP A 82 -4.99 -16.04 8.16
CA ASP A 82 -6.42 -16.00 8.42
C ASP A 82 -6.95 -14.57 8.57
N GLN A 83 -6.08 -13.61 8.77
CA GLN A 83 -6.46 -12.20 8.91
C GLN A 83 -6.40 -11.43 7.59
N ILE A 84 -5.82 -12.02 6.55
CA ILE A 84 -5.62 -11.33 5.29
C ILE A 84 -6.95 -10.93 4.64
N ALA A 85 -7.83 -11.89 4.43
CA ALA A 85 -9.11 -11.61 3.78
C ALA A 85 -10.00 -10.65 4.58
N PRO A 86 -10.15 -10.81 5.90
CA PRO A 86 -10.93 -9.84 6.68
C PRO A 86 -10.35 -8.44 6.64
N ALA A 87 -9.03 -8.30 6.71
CA ALA A 87 -8.38 -7.00 6.68
C ALA A 87 -8.62 -6.29 5.36
N LEU A 88 -8.47 -7.01 4.25
CA LEU A 88 -8.70 -6.44 2.92
C LEU A 88 -10.16 -6.08 2.71
N LEU A 89 -11.07 -6.92 3.17
CA LEU A 89 -12.49 -6.64 3.06
C LEU A 89 -12.84 -5.36 3.82
N ASP A 90 -12.30 -5.19 5.01
CA ASP A 90 -12.53 -4.00 5.82
C ASP A 90 -12.05 -2.74 5.10
N ILE A 91 -10.82 -2.76 4.59
CA ILE A 91 -10.25 -1.61 3.87
C ILE A 91 -11.12 -1.28 2.64
N ARG A 92 -11.45 -2.28 1.85
CA ARG A 92 -12.16 -2.08 0.58
C ARG A 92 -13.62 -1.67 0.78
N SER A 93 -14.28 -2.23 1.77
CA SER A 93 -15.69 -1.90 2.01
C SER A 93 -15.86 -0.54 2.67
N ARG A 94 -14.96 -0.18 3.57
CA ARG A 94 -15.02 1.12 4.26
C ARG A 94 -14.35 2.23 3.47
N GLN A 95 -13.52 1.89 2.50
CA GLN A 95 -12.70 2.84 1.75
C GLN A 95 -11.84 3.68 2.69
N GLN A 96 -11.29 3.03 3.68
CA GLN A 96 -10.42 3.63 4.69
C GLN A 96 -9.26 2.69 4.96
N LEU A 97 -8.11 3.28 5.25
CA LEU A 97 -6.92 2.51 5.56
C LEU A 97 -6.21 3.15 6.74
N ALA A 98 -5.99 2.36 7.78
CA ALA A 98 -5.25 2.82 8.95
C ALA A 98 -3.77 2.63 8.70
N LEU A 99 -3.07 3.72 8.37
CA LEU A 99 -1.63 3.68 8.14
C LEU A 99 -0.91 3.20 9.40
N LEU A 100 -0.16 2.11 9.27
CA LEU A 100 0.51 1.44 10.40
C LEU A 100 -0.44 1.10 11.56
N GLY A 101 -1.73 1.02 11.27
CA GLY A 101 -2.73 0.77 12.32
C GLY A 101 -2.96 1.97 13.23
N GLU A 102 -2.42 3.15 12.92
CA GLU A 102 -2.45 4.31 13.81
C GLU A 102 -3.22 5.49 13.26
N HIS A 103 -3.14 5.75 11.97
CA HIS A 103 -3.76 6.93 11.38
C HIS A 103 -4.61 6.57 10.17
N THR A 104 -5.90 6.75 10.29
CA THR A 104 -6.84 6.37 9.24
C THR A 104 -6.98 7.48 8.20
N VAL A 105 -6.83 7.09 6.93
CA VAL A 105 -7.07 7.99 5.80
C VAL A 105 -8.11 7.37 4.88
N ARG A 106 -8.79 8.20 4.11
CA ARG A 106 -9.68 7.71 3.07
C ARG A 106 -8.84 7.04 1.99
N PHE A 107 -9.23 5.84 1.61
CA PHE A 107 -8.48 5.11 0.60
C PHE A 107 -9.45 4.37 -0.34
N VAL A 108 -9.65 4.94 -1.50
CA VAL A 108 -10.46 4.34 -2.55
C VAL A 108 -9.49 3.71 -3.54
N GLU A 109 -9.44 2.40 -3.55
CA GLU A 109 -8.41 1.66 -4.26
C GLU A 109 -8.24 2.09 -5.71
N LYS A 110 -9.35 2.23 -6.43
CA LYS A 110 -9.29 2.58 -7.85
C LYS A 110 -8.80 4.02 -8.11
N GLU A 111 -8.86 4.88 -7.09
CA GLU A 111 -8.39 6.27 -7.19
C GLU A 111 -6.98 6.44 -6.66
N HIS A 112 -6.65 5.70 -5.62
CA HIS A 112 -5.43 5.92 -4.86
C HIS A 112 -4.37 4.86 -5.09
N LEU A 113 -4.71 3.77 -5.79
CA LEU A 113 -3.76 2.72 -6.13
C LEU A 113 -3.82 2.50 -7.63
N LEU A 114 -2.82 2.99 -8.34
CA LEU A 114 -2.82 3.01 -9.79
C LEU A 114 -1.75 2.07 -10.35
N PHE A 115 -2.16 1.26 -11.32
CA PHE A 115 -1.23 0.44 -12.07
C PHE A 115 -0.81 1.21 -13.32
N ARG A 116 0.49 1.43 -13.45
CA ARG A 116 1.06 2.17 -14.59
C ARG A 116 1.95 1.26 -15.41
N ARG A 117 1.81 1.34 -16.72
CA ARG A 117 2.71 0.64 -17.60
C ARG A 117 4.02 1.38 -17.67
N LYS A 118 5.09 0.63 -17.69
CA LYS A 118 6.39 1.20 -17.97
C LYS A 118 6.44 1.52 -19.47
N SER A 119 6.63 2.76 -19.80
CA SER A 119 6.75 3.19 -21.21
C SER A 119 8.15 3.01 -21.72
#